data_85472a728253ba165cab3d28c05042d3
#
_entry.id   85472a728253ba165cab3d28c05042d3
#
_cell.length_a   1.000
_cell.length_b   1.000
_cell.length_c   1.000
_cell.angle_alpha   90.00
_cell.angle_beta   90.00
_cell.angle_gamma   90.00
#
_symmetry.space_group_name_H-M   'P 1'
#
loop_
_entity.id
_entity.type
_entity.pdbx_description
1 polymer ?
#
loop_
_entity_poly.entity_id
_entity_poly.type
_entity_poly.pdbx_seq_one_letter_code
_entity_poly.pdbx_strand_id
1 'polypeptide(L)'
;MITKAKEILAAAKDKMSNAVNHLDEELKAYRVGKANPLIFNNVMVDYYGSPTPIPQVASVTTPDAKTLMLQPWEKKMIAAIEKAILDANIGLTPSNNGESIRCTVPPLTEDRRKELIKKAKGAGENAKVSVRNARRDAIEALKKANKDGMPEDLQKEYEQLVQKETDAFSKKIDELVAAKEKEMMTV
;
A
#
# COMPACT_ATOMS: atom_id res chain seq x y z
N MET A 1 34.86 14.18 8.24
CA MET A 1 33.87 13.98 9.33
C MET A 1 32.48 14.51 8.99
N ILE A 2 32.33 15.73 8.50
CA ILE A 2 31.02 16.27 8.03
C ILE A 2 30.41 15.39 6.96
N THR A 3 31.19 14.90 5.99
CA THR A 3 30.70 14.00 4.93
C THR A 3 30.09 12.72 5.53
N LYS A 4 30.77 12.11 6.51
CA LYS A 4 30.29 10.91 7.19
C LYS A 4 28.98 11.16 7.96
N ALA A 5 28.85 12.32 8.62
CA ALA A 5 27.62 12.71 9.30
C ALA A 5 26.46 12.90 8.32
N LYS A 6 26.71 13.53 7.16
CA LYS A 6 25.73 13.67 6.08
C LYS A 6 25.29 12.34 5.51
N GLU A 7 26.21 11.40 5.33
CA GLU A 7 25.90 10.04 4.85
C GLU A 7 25.02 9.27 5.85
N ILE A 8 25.29 9.39 7.14
CA ILE A 8 24.48 8.76 8.20
C ILE A 8 23.06 9.34 8.19
N LEU A 9 22.94 10.67 8.11
CA LEU A 9 21.64 11.33 8.03
C LEU A 9 20.88 10.90 6.77
N ALA A 10 21.53 10.89 5.61
CA ALA A 10 20.92 10.47 4.33
C ALA A 10 20.44 9.02 4.38
N ALA A 11 21.25 8.11 4.93
CA ALA A 11 20.87 6.70 5.09
C ALA A 11 19.64 6.55 6.02
N ALA A 12 19.57 7.32 7.10
CA ALA A 12 18.42 7.33 8.00
C ALA A 12 17.15 7.82 7.28
N LYS A 13 17.25 8.92 6.52
CA LYS A 13 16.14 9.47 5.74
C LYS A 13 15.64 8.46 4.70
N ASP A 14 16.51 7.76 4.00
CA ASP A 14 16.15 6.74 3.03
C ASP A 14 15.38 5.58 3.68
N LYS A 15 15.85 5.07 4.82
CA LYS A 15 15.16 4.02 5.57
C LYS A 15 13.78 4.48 6.05
N MET A 16 13.67 5.71 6.56
CA MET A 16 12.41 6.28 7.02
C MET A 16 11.44 6.50 5.85
N SER A 17 11.92 7.01 4.74
CA SER A 17 11.15 7.20 3.51
C SER A 17 10.63 5.87 2.96
N ASN A 18 11.46 4.83 2.95
CA ASN A 18 11.05 3.49 2.54
C ASN A 18 9.96 2.92 3.44
N ALA A 19 10.03 3.14 4.74
CA ALA A 19 8.98 2.71 5.67
C ALA A 19 7.64 3.41 5.40
N VAL A 20 7.67 4.71 5.10
CA VAL A 20 6.45 5.47 4.74
C VAL A 20 5.89 5.02 3.40
N ASN A 21 6.74 4.81 2.39
CA ASN A 21 6.31 4.32 1.08
C ASN A 21 5.70 2.92 1.17
N HIS A 22 6.29 2.03 1.95
CA HIS A 22 5.75 0.70 2.21
C HIS A 22 4.37 0.77 2.87
N LEU A 23 4.19 1.65 3.86
CA LEU A 23 2.90 1.89 4.50
C LEU A 23 1.87 2.41 3.50
N ASP A 24 2.23 3.37 2.66
CA ASP A 24 1.33 3.93 1.64
C ASP A 24 0.85 2.84 0.67
N GLU A 25 1.73 2.00 0.20
CA GLU A 25 1.42 0.85 -0.65
C GLU A 25 0.49 -0.15 0.06
N GLU A 26 0.78 -0.48 1.32
CA GLU A 26 -0.04 -1.38 2.12
C GLU A 26 -1.45 -0.83 2.35
N LEU A 27 -1.56 0.47 2.66
CA LEU A 27 -2.87 1.11 2.86
C LEU A 27 -3.68 1.17 1.55
N LYS A 28 -3.04 1.36 0.41
CA LYS A 28 -3.69 1.31 -0.91
C LYS A 28 -4.27 -0.05 -1.23
N ALA A 29 -3.68 -1.12 -0.72
CA ALA A 29 -4.18 -2.48 -0.91
C ALA A 29 -5.46 -2.76 -0.11
N TYR A 30 -5.78 -1.98 0.91
CA TYR A 30 -7.02 -2.13 1.67
C TYR A 30 -8.20 -1.59 0.87
N ARG A 31 -9.15 -2.49 0.57
CA ARG A 31 -10.35 -2.15 -0.17
C ARG A 31 -11.38 -1.51 0.73
N VAL A 32 -11.82 -0.32 0.34
CA VAL A 32 -12.78 0.49 1.11
C VAL A 32 -14.14 0.59 0.42
N GLY A 33 -14.64 -0.49 -0.16
CA GLY A 33 -15.95 -0.54 -0.81
C GLY A 33 -16.03 0.19 -2.16
N LYS A 34 -14.88 0.55 -2.75
CA LYS A 34 -14.79 1.17 -4.08
C LYS A 34 -14.26 0.17 -5.11
N ALA A 35 -14.77 0.30 -6.33
CA ALA A 35 -14.30 -0.48 -7.47
C ALA A 35 -12.85 -0.10 -7.82
N ASN A 36 -11.96 -1.10 -7.83
CA ASN A 36 -10.57 -0.93 -8.24
C ASN A 36 -10.22 -1.95 -9.33
N PRO A 37 -9.93 -1.49 -10.57
CA PRO A 37 -9.59 -2.39 -11.67
C PRO A 37 -8.38 -3.28 -11.41
N LEU A 38 -7.45 -2.83 -10.57
CA LEU A 38 -6.22 -3.58 -10.24
C LEU A 38 -6.48 -4.90 -9.54
N ILE A 39 -7.68 -5.11 -8.99
CA ILE A 39 -8.08 -6.38 -8.36
C ILE A 39 -7.95 -7.56 -9.32
N PHE A 40 -8.13 -7.34 -10.62
CA PHE A 40 -8.08 -8.39 -11.64
C PHE A 40 -6.66 -8.70 -12.13
N ASN A 41 -5.65 -7.94 -11.75
CA ASN A 41 -4.27 -8.15 -12.21
C ASN A 41 -3.71 -9.52 -11.78
N ASN A 42 -4.18 -10.05 -10.66
CA ASN A 42 -3.75 -11.34 -10.12
C ASN A 42 -4.75 -12.47 -10.36
N VAL A 43 -5.87 -12.19 -11.04
CA VAL A 43 -6.86 -13.21 -11.39
C VAL A 43 -6.51 -13.79 -12.75
N MET A 44 -6.19 -15.07 -12.76
CA MET A 44 -5.81 -15.80 -13.98
C MET A 44 -7.01 -16.49 -14.58
N VAL A 45 -7.14 -16.39 -15.90
CA VAL A 45 -8.13 -17.10 -16.69
C VAL A 45 -7.41 -18.05 -17.65
N ASP A 46 -8.03 -19.20 -17.91
CA ASP A 46 -7.51 -20.11 -18.93
C ASP A 46 -7.80 -19.54 -20.34
N TYR A 47 -6.73 -19.11 -20.99
CA TYR A 47 -6.75 -18.63 -22.37
C TYR A 47 -6.00 -19.61 -23.27
N TYR A 48 -6.75 -20.46 -23.97
CA TYR A 48 -6.21 -21.52 -24.83
C TYR A 48 -5.18 -22.43 -24.13
N GLY A 49 -5.47 -22.81 -22.88
CA GLY A 49 -4.62 -23.67 -22.08
C GLY A 49 -3.49 -22.95 -21.34
N SER A 50 -3.39 -21.63 -21.46
CA SER A 50 -2.38 -20.81 -20.78
C SER A 50 -3.02 -19.89 -19.72
N PRO A 51 -2.60 -19.94 -18.46
CA PRO A 51 -3.06 -18.98 -17.44
C PRO A 51 -2.66 -17.56 -17.83
N THR A 52 -3.64 -16.69 -18.01
CA THR A 52 -3.46 -15.32 -18.48
C THR A 52 -4.19 -14.34 -17.56
N PRO A 53 -3.56 -13.24 -17.10
CA PRO A 53 -4.24 -12.22 -16.31
C PRO A 53 -5.45 -11.64 -17.06
N ILE A 54 -6.56 -11.41 -16.36
CA ILE A 54 -7.79 -10.87 -16.94
C ILE A 54 -7.56 -9.60 -17.78
N PRO A 55 -6.74 -8.61 -17.36
CA PRO A 55 -6.50 -7.41 -18.18
C PRO A 55 -5.91 -7.66 -19.56
N GLN A 56 -5.33 -8.82 -19.79
CA GLN A 56 -4.78 -9.21 -21.11
C GLN A 56 -5.81 -9.82 -22.05
N VAL A 57 -6.98 -10.20 -21.54
CA VAL A 57 -8.06 -10.84 -22.34
C VAL A 57 -9.34 -10.02 -22.37
N ALA A 58 -9.44 -8.97 -21.57
CA ALA A 58 -10.59 -8.10 -21.47
C ALA A 58 -10.21 -6.66 -21.13
N SER A 59 -11.02 -5.71 -21.59
CA SER A 59 -10.96 -4.32 -21.13
C SER A 59 -11.68 -4.22 -19.79
N VAL A 60 -11.02 -3.62 -18.79
CA VAL A 60 -11.58 -3.40 -17.44
C VAL A 60 -11.85 -1.92 -17.26
N THR A 61 -13.10 -1.56 -17.00
CA THR A 61 -13.52 -0.18 -16.76
C THR A 61 -14.32 -0.06 -15.47
N THR A 62 -14.43 1.14 -14.95
CA THR A 62 -15.23 1.48 -13.77
C THR A 62 -16.27 2.52 -14.15
N PRO A 63 -17.47 2.09 -14.63
CA PRO A 63 -18.52 3.03 -15.02
C PRO A 63 -19.02 3.89 -13.84
N ASP A 64 -18.94 3.38 -12.63
CA ASP A 64 -19.23 4.10 -11.40
C ASP A 64 -18.30 3.64 -10.25
N ALA A 65 -18.41 4.27 -9.07
CA ALA A 65 -17.54 4.02 -7.92
C ALA A 65 -17.64 2.61 -7.33
N LYS A 66 -18.69 1.85 -7.66
CA LYS A 66 -18.98 0.52 -7.08
C LYS A 66 -19.07 -0.59 -8.13
N THR A 67 -18.92 -0.28 -9.40
CA THR A 67 -19.08 -1.23 -10.50
C THR A 67 -17.79 -1.38 -11.29
N LEU A 68 -17.40 -2.63 -11.52
CA LEU A 68 -16.35 -3.02 -12.45
C LEU A 68 -16.99 -3.64 -13.67
N MET A 69 -16.66 -3.17 -14.86
CA MET A 69 -17.12 -3.72 -16.12
C MET A 69 -15.94 -4.32 -16.87
N LEU A 70 -16.11 -5.60 -17.27
CA LEU A 70 -15.15 -6.31 -18.10
C LEU A 70 -15.78 -6.55 -19.46
N GLN A 71 -15.11 -6.12 -20.50
CA GLN A 71 -15.51 -6.38 -21.88
C GLN A 71 -14.47 -7.27 -22.53
N PRO A 72 -14.74 -8.59 -22.65
CA PRO A 72 -13.82 -9.50 -23.30
C PRO A 72 -13.63 -9.14 -24.77
N TRP A 73 -12.41 -9.27 -25.26
CA TRP A 73 -12.14 -9.08 -26.69
C TRP A 73 -12.72 -10.22 -27.53
N GLU A 74 -12.88 -11.38 -26.94
CA GLU A 74 -13.52 -12.54 -27.53
C GLU A 74 -14.76 -12.95 -26.70
N LYS A 75 -15.94 -12.91 -27.30
CA LYS A 75 -17.22 -13.25 -26.60
C LYS A 75 -17.21 -14.63 -25.94
N LYS A 76 -16.55 -15.60 -26.57
CA LYS A 76 -16.43 -16.96 -26.02
C LYS A 76 -15.68 -17.03 -24.68
N MET A 77 -14.93 -15.99 -24.31
CA MET A 77 -14.19 -15.93 -23.05
C MET A 77 -15.06 -15.51 -21.85
N ILE A 78 -16.29 -15.07 -22.05
CA ILE A 78 -17.17 -14.60 -20.98
C ILE A 78 -17.32 -15.64 -19.88
N ALA A 79 -17.66 -16.87 -20.23
CA ALA A 79 -17.85 -17.95 -19.25
C ALA A 79 -16.56 -18.29 -18.49
N ALA A 80 -15.43 -18.31 -19.16
CA ALA A 80 -14.14 -18.59 -18.55
C ALA A 80 -13.72 -17.47 -17.58
N ILE A 81 -13.96 -16.21 -17.95
CA ILE A 81 -13.65 -15.04 -17.10
C ILE A 81 -14.58 -15.03 -15.88
N GLU A 82 -15.88 -15.26 -16.03
CA GLU A 82 -16.80 -15.38 -14.89
C GLU A 82 -16.36 -16.45 -13.91
N LYS A 83 -16.03 -17.63 -14.42
CA LYS A 83 -15.56 -18.74 -13.61
C LYS A 83 -14.27 -18.37 -12.86
N ALA A 84 -13.31 -17.72 -13.53
CA ALA A 84 -12.07 -17.29 -12.92
C ALA A 84 -12.32 -16.28 -11.78
N ILE A 85 -13.25 -15.36 -11.94
CA ILE A 85 -13.62 -14.39 -10.89
C ILE A 85 -14.26 -15.08 -9.69
N LEU A 86 -15.15 -16.05 -9.91
CA LEU A 86 -15.78 -16.83 -8.84
C LEU A 86 -14.75 -17.68 -8.10
N ASP A 87 -13.89 -18.39 -8.82
CA ASP A 87 -12.85 -19.26 -8.25
C ASP A 87 -11.79 -18.49 -7.48
N ALA A 88 -11.51 -17.24 -7.86
CA ALA A 88 -10.57 -16.37 -7.16
C ALA A 88 -11.07 -15.91 -5.78
N ASN A 89 -12.37 -16.03 -5.51
CA ASN A 89 -13.01 -15.67 -4.25
C ASN A 89 -12.62 -14.28 -3.73
N ILE A 90 -12.68 -13.30 -4.62
CA ILE A 90 -12.29 -11.91 -4.33
C ILE A 90 -13.44 -11.05 -3.79
N GLY A 91 -14.56 -11.66 -3.42
CA GLY A 91 -15.73 -10.97 -2.87
C GLY A 91 -16.59 -10.25 -3.92
N LEU A 92 -16.43 -10.55 -5.21
CA LEU A 92 -17.23 -10.01 -6.30
C LEU A 92 -18.11 -11.09 -6.89
N THR A 93 -19.35 -10.72 -7.23
CA THR A 93 -20.27 -11.59 -7.96
C THR A 93 -20.42 -11.09 -9.39
N PRO A 94 -19.90 -11.84 -10.39
CA PRO A 94 -20.03 -11.43 -11.78
C PRO A 94 -21.44 -11.70 -12.32
N SER A 95 -21.89 -10.80 -13.19
CA SER A 95 -23.13 -10.93 -13.96
C SER A 95 -22.84 -10.54 -15.40
N ASN A 96 -23.29 -11.31 -16.38
CA ASN A 96 -23.08 -10.99 -17.78
C ASN A 96 -24.40 -10.75 -18.54
N ASN A 97 -24.31 -9.97 -19.61
CA ASN A 97 -25.40 -9.71 -20.53
C ASN A 97 -25.16 -10.33 -21.93
N GLY A 98 -24.20 -11.25 -22.04
CA GLY A 98 -23.78 -11.85 -23.31
C GLY A 98 -22.70 -11.10 -24.08
N GLU A 99 -22.35 -9.87 -23.66
CA GLU A 99 -21.32 -9.02 -24.28
C GLU A 99 -20.27 -8.54 -23.29
N SER A 100 -20.69 -8.22 -22.08
CA SER A 100 -19.83 -7.75 -21.00
C SER A 100 -20.18 -8.41 -19.67
N ILE A 101 -19.21 -8.37 -18.75
CA ILE A 101 -19.36 -8.87 -17.39
C ILE A 101 -19.37 -7.67 -16.46
N ARG A 102 -20.35 -7.60 -15.58
CA ARG A 102 -20.46 -6.55 -14.57
C ARG A 102 -20.26 -7.17 -13.19
N CYS A 103 -19.36 -6.57 -12.42
CA CYS A 103 -19.11 -6.94 -11.03
C CYS A 103 -19.45 -5.75 -10.13
N THR A 104 -20.36 -5.95 -9.19
CA THR A 104 -20.70 -4.93 -8.20
C THR A 104 -19.92 -5.18 -6.93
N VAL A 105 -19.23 -4.14 -6.43
CA VAL A 105 -18.52 -4.20 -5.16
C VAL A 105 -19.55 -4.06 -4.04
N PRO A 106 -19.65 -5.04 -3.11
CA PRO A 106 -20.57 -4.93 -1.99
C PRO A 106 -20.15 -3.78 -1.06
N PRO A 107 -21.11 -3.11 -0.40
CA PRO A 107 -20.78 -2.10 0.59
C PRO A 107 -20.03 -2.73 1.77
N LEU A 108 -19.15 -1.96 2.42
CA LEU A 108 -18.48 -2.39 3.63
C LEU A 108 -19.48 -2.61 4.75
N THR A 109 -19.46 -3.80 5.35
CA THR A 109 -20.17 -4.03 6.60
C THR A 109 -19.47 -3.27 7.73
N GLU A 110 -20.22 -2.96 8.81
CA GLU A 110 -19.64 -2.28 9.96
C GLU A 110 -18.49 -3.08 10.60
N ASP A 111 -18.64 -4.40 10.71
CA ASP A 111 -17.62 -5.29 11.25
C ASP A 111 -16.37 -5.31 10.37
N ARG A 112 -16.54 -5.37 9.05
CA ARG A 112 -15.41 -5.33 8.11
C ARG A 112 -14.70 -3.98 8.16
N ARG A 113 -15.44 -2.89 8.32
CA ARG A 113 -14.88 -1.54 8.48
C ARG A 113 -14.00 -1.46 9.72
N LYS A 114 -14.49 -1.93 10.86
CA LYS A 114 -13.73 -1.97 12.12
C LYS A 114 -12.44 -2.80 11.98
N GLU A 115 -12.53 -3.95 11.33
CA GLU A 115 -11.37 -4.81 11.06
C GLU A 115 -10.32 -4.09 10.20
N LEU A 116 -10.74 -3.42 9.13
CA LEU A 116 -9.84 -2.67 8.25
C LEU A 116 -9.19 -1.47 8.96
N ILE A 117 -9.94 -0.75 9.78
CA ILE A 117 -9.38 0.34 10.60
C ILE A 117 -8.32 -0.18 11.55
N LYS A 118 -8.57 -1.30 12.21
CA LYS A 118 -7.60 -1.96 13.09
C LYS A 118 -6.33 -2.36 12.32
N LYS A 119 -6.47 -2.92 11.13
CA LYS A 119 -5.33 -3.25 10.26
C LYS A 119 -4.54 -2.02 9.85
N ALA A 120 -5.22 -0.93 9.47
CA ALA A 120 -4.57 0.32 9.10
C ALA A 120 -3.76 0.91 10.26
N LYS A 121 -4.32 0.92 11.46
CA LYS A 121 -3.61 1.37 12.68
C LYS A 121 -2.41 0.49 12.99
N GLY A 122 -2.54 -0.83 12.88
CA GLY A 122 -1.43 -1.77 13.06
C GLY A 122 -0.31 -1.57 12.05
N ALA A 123 -0.65 -1.35 10.79
CA ALA A 123 0.32 -1.03 9.74
C ALA A 123 1.06 0.29 10.03
N GLY A 124 0.35 1.30 10.51
CA GLY A 124 0.93 2.58 10.95
C GLY A 124 1.91 2.40 12.11
N GLU A 125 1.57 1.61 13.12
CA GLU A 125 2.48 1.30 14.23
C GLU A 125 3.72 0.55 13.76
N ASN A 126 3.60 -0.41 12.86
CA ASN A 126 4.75 -1.11 12.27
C ASN A 126 5.67 -0.16 11.50
N ALA A 127 5.11 0.78 10.75
CA ALA A 127 5.89 1.81 10.05
C ALA A 127 6.63 2.73 11.04
N LYS A 128 5.99 3.12 12.13
CA LYS A 128 6.64 3.90 13.21
C LYS A 128 7.78 3.15 13.87
N VAL A 129 7.64 1.85 14.09
CA VAL A 129 8.73 1.00 14.60
C VAL A 129 9.92 1.02 13.64
N SER A 130 9.69 0.90 12.34
CA SER A 130 10.75 0.98 11.33
C SER A 130 11.46 2.35 11.34
N VAL A 131 10.71 3.44 11.49
CA VAL A 131 11.25 4.79 11.61
C VAL A 131 12.10 4.94 12.88
N ARG A 132 11.64 4.44 14.02
CA ARG A 132 12.40 4.44 15.28
C ARG A 132 13.68 3.62 15.19
N ASN A 133 13.63 2.47 14.52
CA ASN A 133 14.82 1.65 14.28
C ASN A 133 15.85 2.38 13.42
N ALA A 134 15.41 3.04 12.34
CA ALA A 134 16.28 3.87 11.51
C ALA A 134 16.92 5.01 12.31
N ARG A 135 16.17 5.66 13.19
CA ARG A 135 16.68 6.68 14.11
C ARG A 135 17.75 6.11 15.05
N ARG A 136 17.46 4.98 15.68
CA ARG A 136 18.41 4.32 16.61
C ARG A 136 19.71 3.97 15.91
N ASP A 137 19.63 3.36 14.73
CA ASP A 137 20.81 2.98 13.94
C ASP A 137 21.66 4.21 13.58
N ALA A 138 21.01 5.31 13.22
CA ALA A 138 21.70 6.57 12.91
C ALA A 138 22.41 7.16 14.14
N ILE A 139 21.76 7.17 15.30
CA ILE A 139 22.34 7.66 16.55
C ILE A 139 23.52 6.80 16.97
N GLU A 140 23.42 5.49 16.87
CA GLU A 140 24.52 4.57 17.15
C GLU A 140 25.71 4.80 16.20
N ALA A 141 25.44 5.02 14.91
CA ALA A 141 26.47 5.34 13.93
C ALA A 141 27.16 6.67 14.22
N LEU A 142 26.42 7.69 14.65
CA LEU A 142 26.98 8.98 15.05
C LEU A 142 27.86 8.85 16.30
N LYS A 143 27.43 8.10 17.31
CA LYS A 143 28.21 7.81 18.51
C LYS A 143 29.51 7.06 18.18
N LYS A 144 29.44 6.10 17.29
CA LYS A 144 30.63 5.39 16.81
C LYS A 144 31.59 6.34 16.08
N ALA A 145 31.04 7.18 15.19
CA ALA A 145 31.84 8.18 14.49
C ALA A 145 32.52 9.19 15.45
N ASN A 146 31.88 9.54 16.55
CA ASN A 146 32.47 10.37 17.59
C ASN A 146 33.68 9.67 18.23
N LYS A 147 33.56 8.39 18.55
CA LYS A 147 34.71 7.60 19.07
C LYS A 147 35.89 7.54 18.06
N ASP A 148 35.56 7.59 16.75
CA ASP A 148 36.52 7.59 15.64
C ASP A 148 37.03 9.02 15.32
N GLY A 149 36.76 10.03 16.16
CA GLY A 149 37.29 11.39 16.05
C GLY A 149 36.33 12.45 15.51
N MET A 150 35.04 12.16 15.38
CA MET A 150 34.02 13.18 15.07
C MET A 150 33.88 14.14 16.28
N PRO A 151 33.87 15.47 16.06
CA PRO A 151 33.60 16.43 17.13
C PRO A 151 32.23 16.20 17.77
N GLU A 152 32.16 16.36 19.10
CA GLU A 152 30.93 16.17 19.86
C GLU A 152 29.81 17.13 19.43
N ASP A 153 30.16 18.39 19.12
CA ASP A 153 29.20 19.38 18.66
C ASP A 153 28.54 18.94 17.34
N LEU A 154 29.34 18.39 16.43
CA LEU A 154 28.84 17.86 15.14
C LEU A 154 27.97 16.64 15.37
N GLN A 155 28.33 15.75 16.29
CA GLN A 155 27.49 14.61 16.66
C GLN A 155 26.12 15.09 17.16
N LYS A 156 26.10 16.01 18.12
CA LYS A 156 24.85 16.55 18.70
C LYS A 156 23.99 17.25 17.67
N GLU A 157 24.59 18.04 16.77
CA GLU A 157 23.87 18.68 15.67
C GLU A 157 23.14 17.66 14.80
N TYR A 158 23.84 16.61 14.38
CA TYR A 158 23.24 15.58 13.53
C TYR A 158 22.25 14.67 14.27
N GLU A 159 22.43 14.43 15.57
CA GLU A 159 21.42 13.76 16.38
C GLU A 159 20.10 14.55 16.41
N GLN A 160 20.18 15.87 16.50
CA GLN A 160 18.99 16.73 16.41
C GLN A 160 18.35 16.70 15.02
N LEU A 161 19.15 16.68 13.94
CA LEU A 161 18.63 16.56 12.57
C LEU A 161 17.95 15.21 12.36
N VAL A 162 18.52 14.12 12.86
CA VAL A 162 17.89 12.78 12.82
C VAL A 162 16.59 12.78 13.61
N GLN A 163 16.52 13.41 14.76
CA GLN A 163 15.29 13.53 15.55
C GLN A 163 14.22 14.33 14.79
N LYS A 164 14.59 15.43 14.15
CA LYS A 164 13.69 16.24 13.34
C LYS A 164 13.10 15.44 12.18
N GLU A 165 13.91 14.67 11.48
CA GLU A 165 13.43 13.79 10.41
C GLU A 165 12.52 12.68 10.96
N THR A 166 12.85 12.10 12.10
CA THR A 166 12.02 11.11 12.78
C THR A 166 10.62 11.65 13.07
N ASP A 167 10.56 12.86 13.62
CA ASP A 167 9.27 13.52 13.93
C ASP A 167 8.47 13.82 12.66
N ALA A 168 9.13 14.28 11.61
CA ALA A 168 8.51 14.57 10.33
C ALA A 168 7.93 13.30 9.66
N PHE A 169 8.67 12.19 9.64
CA PHE A 169 8.18 10.93 9.08
C PHE A 169 7.10 10.29 9.94
N SER A 170 7.20 10.38 11.27
CA SER A 170 6.14 9.92 12.18
C SER A 170 4.83 10.68 11.94
N LYS A 171 4.89 11.98 11.71
CA LYS A 171 3.73 12.80 11.37
C LYS A 171 3.11 12.38 10.03
N LYS A 172 3.93 12.10 9.01
CA LYS A 172 3.45 11.59 7.72
C LYS A 172 2.71 10.24 7.89
N ILE A 173 3.22 9.36 8.73
CA ILE A 173 2.57 8.08 9.05
C ILE A 173 1.19 8.32 9.67
N ASP A 174 1.10 9.20 10.66
CA ASP A 174 -0.17 9.54 11.30
C ASP A 174 -1.17 10.14 10.30
N GLU A 175 -0.71 11.01 9.41
CA GLU A 175 -1.54 11.62 8.36
C GLU A 175 -2.07 10.59 7.36
N LEU A 176 -1.23 9.63 6.92
CA LEU A 176 -1.64 8.55 6.03
C LEU A 176 -2.69 7.64 6.67
N VAL A 177 -2.48 7.24 7.92
CA VAL A 177 -3.43 6.40 8.66
C VAL A 177 -4.75 7.15 8.88
N ALA A 178 -4.70 8.41 9.30
CA ALA A 178 -5.89 9.22 9.51
C ALA A 178 -6.69 9.43 8.22
N ALA A 179 -6.02 9.69 7.10
CA ALA A 179 -6.66 9.82 5.79
C ALA A 179 -7.35 8.52 5.37
N LYS A 180 -6.72 7.37 5.61
CA LYS A 180 -7.30 6.06 5.31
C LYS A 180 -8.50 5.74 6.20
N GLU A 181 -8.42 6.04 7.49
CA GLU A 181 -9.56 5.89 8.41
C GLU A 181 -10.75 6.74 7.97
N LYS A 182 -10.51 8.00 7.59
CA LYS A 182 -11.55 8.89 7.07
C LYS A 182 -12.18 8.33 5.80
N GLU A 183 -11.39 7.81 4.87
CA GLU A 183 -11.87 7.14 3.66
C GLU A 183 -12.77 5.95 3.99
N MET A 184 -12.38 5.11 4.96
CA MET A 184 -13.14 3.96 5.43
C MET A 184 -14.46 4.35 6.09
N MET A 185 -14.53 5.51 6.76
CA MET A 185 -15.73 6.00 7.44
C MET A 185 -16.74 6.65 6.50
N THR A 186 -16.31 7.08 5.31
CA THR A 186 -17.17 7.79 4.34
C THR A 186 -17.79 6.89 3.29
N VAL A 187 -17.51 5.61 3.30
CA VAL A 187 -17.99 4.62 2.30
C VAL A 187 -19.16 3.81 2.81
#